data_d824a2804dce59b225982e833a28d203
#
_entry.id   d824a2804dce59b225982e833a28d203
#
_cell.length_a   1.000
_cell.length_b   1.000
_cell.length_c   1.000
_cell.angle_alpha   90.00
_cell.angle_beta   90.00
_cell.angle_gamma   90.00
#
_symmetry.space_group_name_H-M   'P 1'
#
loop_
_entity.id
_entity.type
_entity.pdbx_description
1 polymer ?
#
loop_
_entity_poly.entity_id
_entity_poly.type
_entity_poly.pdbx_seq_one_letter_code
_entity_poly.pdbx_strand_id
1 'polypeptide(L)'
;AVVMAAVKAAAEMQLKENVVALVPAVENLPSGSALKPADVITTLSGLTVEVLNTDAEGRLILADALARAAEFAPEVCIDVATLTGACIVALGNDVSGLFCEDEPLTAALACAADSAHDPVWPMPMGGTYKKALESSVADLANISWTAGAGACTAATFLAAFAPKCPWAHLDVAGTAQAAGGKGGGTARPLPLLLEWLLSRAPAPKVSKVKTEKVKATSKTKTTAK
;
A
#
# COMPACT_ATOMS: atom_id res chain seq x y z
N ALA A 1 -1.76 -6.66 -9.32
CA ALA A 1 -0.59 -7.54 -9.51
C ALA A 1 0.29 -7.55 -8.24
N VAL A 2 0.71 -6.40 -7.69
CA VAL A 2 1.67 -6.29 -6.58
C VAL A 2 1.20 -7.01 -5.31
N VAL A 3 -0.03 -6.79 -4.85
CA VAL A 3 -0.55 -7.44 -3.63
C VAL A 3 -0.66 -8.97 -3.80
N MET A 4 -0.96 -9.45 -5.00
CA MET A 4 -0.92 -10.90 -5.30
C MET A 4 0.51 -11.44 -5.25
N ALA A 5 1.48 -10.69 -5.77
CA ALA A 5 2.90 -11.05 -5.72
C ALA A 5 3.42 -11.06 -4.27
N ALA A 6 2.98 -10.13 -3.44
CA ALA A 6 3.34 -10.09 -2.02
C ALA A 6 2.85 -11.35 -1.27
N VAL A 7 1.59 -11.76 -1.47
CA VAL A 7 1.06 -12.99 -0.86
C VAL A 7 1.79 -14.23 -1.38
N LYS A 8 2.05 -14.30 -2.69
CA LYS A 8 2.83 -15.39 -3.28
C LYS A 8 4.21 -15.49 -2.66
N ALA A 9 4.94 -14.38 -2.58
CA ALA A 9 6.27 -14.33 -2.00
C ALA A 9 6.25 -14.70 -0.51
N ALA A 10 5.30 -14.18 0.28
CA ALA A 10 5.13 -14.55 1.68
C ALA A 10 4.94 -16.07 1.87
N ALA A 11 4.15 -16.71 0.99
CA ALA A 11 3.94 -18.14 1.01
C ALA A 11 5.20 -18.93 0.62
N GLU A 12 5.91 -18.52 -0.45
CA GLU A 12 7.15 -19.16 -0.90
C GLU A 12 8.28 -19.02 0.13
N MET A 13 8.35 -17.87 0.82
CA MET A 13 9.29 -17.61 1.91
C MET A 13 8.87 -18.27 3.23
N GLN A 14 7.69 -18.90 3.29
CA GLN A 14 7.14 -19.53 4.48
C GLN A 14 7.07 -18.60 5.69
N LEU A 15 6.71 -17.33 5.47
CA LEU A 15 6.54 -16.37 6.55
C LEU A 15 5.45 -16.84 7.50
N LYS A 16 5.64 -16.56 8.80
CA LYS A 16 4.69 -16.94 9.86
C LYS A 16 3.57 -15.90 10.04
N GLU A 17 3.27 -15.19 8.98
CA GLU A 17 2.23 -14.16 8.93
C GLU A 17 1.02 -14.67 8.16
N ASN A 18 -0.17 -14.31 8.64
CA ASN A 18 -1.42 -14.58 7.93
C ASN A 18 -1.72 -13.41 7.00
N VAL A 19 -1.44 -13.56 5.73
CA VAL A 19 -1.56 -12.50 4.71
C VAL A 19 -2.74 -12.78 3.78
N VAL A 20 -3.65 -11.82 3.67
CA VAL A 20 -4.80 -11.88 2.76
C VAL A 20 -4.67 -10.76 1.73
N ALA A 21 -4.86 -11.08 0.45
CA ALA A 21 -4.94 -10.08 -0.62
C ALA A 21 -6.38 -9.98 -1.15
N LEU A 22 -6.90 -8.77 -1.20
CA LEU A 22 -8.16 -8.44 -1.86
C LEU A 22 -7.85 -7.63 -3.13
N VAL A 23 -8.40 -8.08 -4.24
CA VAL A 23 -8.17 -7.45 -5.55
C VAL A 23 -9.52 -7.18 -6.19
N PRO A 24 -10.05 -5.94 -6.10
CA PRO A 24 -11.24 -5.59 -6.86
C PRO A 24 -10.88 -5.58 -8.35
N ALA A 25 -11.53 -6.42 -9.14
CA ALA A 25 -11.29 -6.55 -10.56
C ALA A 25 -12.62 -6.39 -11.30
N VAL A 26 -12.77 -5.27 -12.00
CA VAL A 26 -13.98 -4.90 -12.72
C VAL A 26 -13.62 -4.40 -14.12
N GLU A 27 -14.57 -4.49 -15.04
CA GLU A 27 -14.45 -3.81 -16.33
C GLU A 27 -14.65 -2.30 -16.16
N ASN A 28 -13.85 -1.51 -16.88
CA ASN A 28 -13.93 -0.05 -16.90
C ASN A 28 -14.11 0.41 -18.34
N LEU A 29 -15.35 0.35 -18.83
CA LEU A 29 -15.70 0.63 -20.23
C LEU A 29 -16.90 1.59 -20.30
N PRO A 30 -16.91 2.51 -21.26
CA PRO A 30 -18.10 3.31 -21.57
C PRO A 30 -19.26 2.42 -21.99
N SER A 31 -20.45 2.67 -21.42
CA SER A 31 -21.68 1.97 -21.82
C SER A 31 -22.90 2.81 -21.49
N GLY A 32 -24.05 2.40 -21.99
CA GLY A 32 -25.35 3.04 -21.65
C GLY A 32 -25.77 2.85 -20.19
N SER A 33 -25.18 1.88 -19.48
CA SER A 33 -25.43 1.60 -18.06
C SER A 33 -24.25 1.97 -17.15
N ALA A 34 -23.18 2.57 -17.70
CA ALA A 34 -22.05 3.05 -16.92
C ALA A 34 -22.47 4.19 -15.98
N LEU A 35 -21.71 4.37 -14.91
CA LEU A 35 -21.88 5.50 -13.98
C LEU A 35 -21.76 6.84 -14.72
N LYS A 36 -22.58 7.80 -14.29
CA LYS A 36 -22.61 9.16 -14.82
C LYS A 36 -22.37 10.15 -13.69
N PRO A 37 -21.83 11.33 -13.99
CA PRO A 37 -21.81 12.42 -13.02
C PRO A 37 -23.22 12.69 -12.45
N ALA A 38 -23.27 12.93 -11.14
CA ALA A 38 -24.47 13.10 -10.31
C ALA A 38 -25.21 11.78 -9.97
N ASP A 39 -24.73 10.61 -10.39
CA ASP A 39 -25.23 9.36 -9.85
C ASP A 39 -24.86 9.24 -8.36
N VAL A 40 -25.77 8.68 -7.55
CA VAL A 40 -25.51 8.33 -6.14
C VAL A 40 -25.49 6.81 -6.03
N ILE A 41 -24.38 6.27 -5.55
CA ILE A 41 -24.22 4.83 -5.34
C ILE A 41 -24.20 4.49 -3.86
N THR A 42 -24.63 3.28 -3.50
CA THR A 42 -24.46 2.73 -2.16
C THR A 42 -23.32 1.73 -2.17
N THR A 43 -22.33 1.98 -1.33
CA THR A 43 -21.16 1.11 -1.17
C THR A 43 -21.47 -0.13 -0.32
N LEU A 44 -20.57 -1.11 -0.30
CA LEU A 44 -20.68 -2.31 0.54
C LEU A 44 -20.79 -1.96 2.04
N SER A 45 -20.17 -0.87 2.48
CA SER A 45 -20.27 -0.40 3.88
C SER A 45 -21.65 0.19 4.23
N GLY A 46 -22.50 0.44 3.24
CA GLY A 46 -23.79 1.11 3.39
C GLY A 46 -23.72 2.63 3.24
N LEU A 47 -22.53 3.23 3.18
CA LEU A 47 -22.37 4.65 2.89
C LEU A 47 -22.75 4.96 1.44
N THR A 48 -23.41 6.10 1.24
CA THR A 48 -23.75 6.61 -0.09
C THR A 48 -22.67 7.56 -0.60
N VAL A 49 -22.39 7.48 -1.90
CA VAL A 49 -21.37 8.31 -2.55
C VAL A 49 -21.95 8.98 -3.78
N GLU A 50 -21.86 10.30 -3.83
CA GLU A 50 -22.15 11.09 -5.03
C GLU A 50 -20.96 11.02 -5.99
N VAL A 51 -21.20 10.60 -7.23
CA VAL A 51 -20.19 10.52 -8.27
C VAL A 51 -20.13 11.85 -9.01
N LEU A 52 -19.17 12.69 -8.69
CA LEU A 52 -18.95 13.97 -9.37
C LEU A 52 -18.06 13.83 -10.59
N ASN A 53 -17.13 12.88 -10.55
CA ASN A 53 -16.22 12.59 -11.66
C ASN A 53 -16.11 11.06 -11.84
N THR A 54 -16.47 10.58 -13.00
CA THR A 54 -16.43 9.15 -13.33
C THR A 54 -15.01 8.62 -13.57
N ASP A 55 -14.01 9.49 -13.80
CA ASP A 55 -12.58 9.15 -13.88
C ASP A 55 -11.94 8.98 -12.47
N ALA A 56 -12.71 9.13 -11.41
CA ALA A 56 -12.34 8.82 -10.03
C ALA A 56 -13.05 7.53 -9.55
N GLU A 57 -13.11 6.52 -10.40
CA GLU A 57 -13.77 5.23 -10.18
C GLU A 57 -12.94 4.28 -9.33
N GLY A 58 -11.62 4.34 -9.44
CA GLY A 58 -10.70 3.45 -8.71
C GLY A 58 -10.90 3.47 -7.21
N ARG A 59 -11.16 4.66 -6.63
CA ARG A 59 -11.45 4.79 -5.20
C ARG A 59 -12.81 4.20 -4.81
N LEU A 60 -13.76 4.12 -5.73
CA LEU A 60 -15.08 3.53 -5.47
C LEU A 60 -14.98 2.02 -5.30
N ILE A 61 -14.24 1.34 -6.17
CA ILE A 61 -14.01 -0.11 -6.05
C ILE A 61 -13.10 -0.44 -4.87
N LEU A 62 -12.13 0.44 -4.54
CA LEU A 62 -11.31 0.28 -3.34
C LEU A 62 -12.11 0.45 -2.06
N ALA A 63 -13.10 1.35 -2.02
CA ALA A 63 -14.00 1.51 -0.88
C ALA A 63 -14.68 0.19 -0.51
N ASP A 64 -15.20 -0.54 -1.49
CA ASP A 64 -15.83 -1.84 -1.29
C ASP A 64 -14.80 -2.91 -0.86
N ALA A 65 -13.61 -2.90 -1.46
CA ALA A 65 -12.53 -3.81 -1.05
C ALA A 65 -12.08 -3.57 0.39
N LEU A 66 -11.97 -2.30 0.83
CA LEU A 66 -11.62 -1.95 2.20
C LEU A 66 -12.72 -2.33 3.19
N ALA A 67 -13.99 -2.08 2.85
CA ALA A 67 -15.12 -2.54 3.65
C ALA A 67 -15.13 -4.06 3.79
N ARG A 68 -14.81 -4.80 2.71
CA ARG A 68 -14.67 -6.25 2.71
C ARG A 68 -13.49 -6.72 3.58
N ALA A 69 -12.40 -5.96 3.62
CA ALA A 69 -11.23 -6.29 4.43
C ALA A 69 -11.58 -6.39 5.93
N ALA A 70 -12.55 -5.60 6.41
CA ALA A 70 -12.98 -5.63 7.81
C ALA A 70 -13.49 -7.02 8.26
N GLU A 71 -14.02 -7.85 7.34
CA GLU A 71 -14.52 -9.19 7.66
C GLU A 71 -13.42 -10.16 8.09
N PHE A 72 -12.17 -9.88 7.71
CA PHE A 72 -11.00 -10.68 8.09
C PHE A 72 -10.40 -10.25 9.43
N ALA A 73 -10.95 -9.20 10.08
CA ALA A 73 -10.45 -8.62 11.34
C ALA A 73 -8.92 -8.42 11.31
N PRO A 74 -8.38 -7.66 10.33
CA PRO A 74 -6.94 -7.54 10.15
C PRO A 74 -6.29 -6.77 11.31
N GLU A 75 -5.05 -7.14 11.67
CA GLU A 75 -4.21 -6.34 12.57
C GLU A 75 -3.70 -5.06 11.90
N VAL A 76 -3.42 -5.13 10.59
CA VAL A 76 -3.02 -4.01 9.74
C VAL A 76 -3.61 -4.19 8.36
N CYS A 77 -4.05 -3.10 7.75
CA CYS A 77 -4.50 -3.08 6.37
C CYS A 77 -3.64 -2.11 5.56
N ILE A 78 -3.15 -2.54 4.41
CA ILE A 78 -2.40 -1.68 3.47
C ILE A 78 -3.04 -1.84 2.10
N ASP A 79 -3.47 -0.74 1.50
CA ASP A 79 -3.89 -0.74 0.11
C ASP A 79 -2.90 -0.03 -0.80
N VAL A 80 -2.86 -0.45 -2.05
CA VAL A 80 -1.90 0.02 -3.05
C VAL A 80 -2.66 0.29 -4.34
N ALA A 81 -2.60 1.50 -4.84
CA ALA A 81 -3.21 1.87 -6.10
C ALA A 81 -2.42 2.95 -6.85
N THR A 82 -2.54 2.95 -8.17
CA THR A 82 -2.20 4.09 -9.03
C THR A 82 -3.36 5.09 -8.99
N LEU A 83 -3.56 5.71 -7.80
CA LEU A 83 -4.84 6.33 -7.49
C LEU A 83 -4.97 7.73 -8.12
N THR A 84 -3.90 8.54 -8.08
CA THR A 84 -4.06 9.95 -8.46
C THR A 84 -2.91 10.48 -9.32
N GLY A 85 -3.28 11.18 -10.39
CA GLY A 85 -2.32 12.04 -11.11
C GLY A 85 -1.77 13.16 -10.23
N ALA A 86 -2.51 13.59 -9.21
CA ALA A 86 -2.07 14.60 -8.25
C ALA A 86 -0.86 14.14 -7.44
N CYS A 87 -0.74 12.85 -7.12
CA CYS A 87 0.45 12.29 -6.48
C CYS A 87 1.68 12.40 -7.38
N ILE A 88 1.52 12.14 -8.69
CA ILE A 88 2.61 12.33 -9.68
C ILE A 88 3.06 13.79 -9.71
N VAL A 89 2.12 14.73 -9.72
CA VAL A 89 2.42 16.17 -9.73
C VAL A 89 3.19 16.58 -8.45
N ALA A 90 2.84 15.98 -7.30
CA ALA A 90 3.46 16.30 -6.03
C ALA A 90 4.86 15.68 -5.85
N LEU A 91 5.04 14.40 -6.22
CA LEU A 91 6.19 13.59 -5.86
C LEU A 91 7.01 13.09 -7.07
N GLY A 92 6.54 13.28 -8.29
CA GLY A 92 7.20 12.78 -9.49
C GLY A 92 7.05 11.26 -9.65
N ASN A 93 8.07 10.62 -10.24
CA ASN A 93 8.03 9.20 -10.62
C ASN A 93 8.96 8.31 -9.79
N ASP A 94 9.65 8.88 -8.80
CA ASP A 94 10.66 8.15 -8.01
C ASP A 94 10.20 7.82 -6.60
N VAL A 95 9.20 8.55 -6.08
CA VAL A 95 8.71 8.44 -4.70
C VAL A 95 7.21 8.18 -4.70
N SER A 96 6.75 7.17 -3.95
CA SER A 96 5.32 6.88 -3.77
C SER A 96 4.72 7.71 -2.63
N GLY A 97 3.44 8.05 -2.71
CA GLY A 97 2.72 8.70 -1.63
C GLY A 97 2.35 7.69 -0.54
N LEU A 98 2.68 7.99 0.72
CA LEU A 98 2.26 7.23 1.89
C LEU A 98 1.22 8.03 2.67
N PHE A 99 0.02 7.52 2.82
CA PHE A 99 -1.06 8.12 3.57
C PHE A 99 -1.44 7.21 4.74
N CYS A 100 -1.20 7.67 5.96
CA CYS A 100 -1.43 6.89 7.18
C CYS A 100 -1.56 7.84 8.36
N GLU A 101 -2.57 7.67 9.22
CA GLU A 101 -2.74 8.43 10.46
C GLU A 101 -2.12 7.71 11.68
N ASP A 102 -1.72 6.45 11.53
CA ASP A 102 -1.04 5.67 12.58
C ASP A 102 0.48 5.90 12.49
N GLU A 103 1.03 6.62 13.48
CA GLU A 103 2.46 6.94 13.52
C GLU A 103 3.38 5.70 13.55
N PRO A 104 3.10 4.65 14.36
CA PRO A 104 3.89 3.42 14.34
C PRO A 104 3.92 2.72 12.99
N LEU A 105 2.79 2.64 12.30
CA LEU A 105 2.72 2.03 10.96
C LEU A 105 3.46 2.89 9.93
N THR A 106 3.31 4.21 10.00
CA THR A 106 4.03 5.15 9.12
C THR A 106 5.55 4.97 9.27
N ALA A 107 6.05 4.93 10.50
CA ALA A 107 7.48 4.72 10.76
C ALA A 107 7.98 3.36 10.29
N ALA A 108 7.19 2.29 10.50
CA ALA A 108 7.53 0.94 10.05
C ALA A 108 7.60 0.84 8.52
N LEU A 109 6.64 1.43 7.81
CA LEU A 109 6.63 1.45 6.34
C LEU A 109 7.77 2.31 5.77
N ALA A 110 8.07 3.47 6.38
CA ALA A 110 9.20 4.29 5.96
C ALA A 110 10.53 3.56 6.15
N CYS A 111 10.75 2.87 7.28
CA CYS A 111 11.94 2.07 7.51
C CYS A 111 12.07 0.92 6.49
N ALA A 112 10.98 0.23 6.18
CA ALA A 112 10.95 -0.82 5.16
C ALA A 112 11.24 -0.26 3.76
N ALA A 113 10.72 0.93 3.44
CA ALA A 113 10.98 1.63 2.19
C ALA A 113 12.47 1.96 2.00
N ASP A 114 13.12 2.47 3.05
CA ASP A 114 14.56 2.77 3.05
C ASP A 114 15.38 1.49 2.84
N SER A 115 15.05 0.42 3.56
CA SER A 115 15.73 -0.88 3.44
C SER A 115 15.56 -1.49 2.05
N ALA A 116 14.40 -1.35 1.46
CA ALA A 116 14.05 -1.87 0.13
C ALA A 116 14.54 -1.00 -1.03
N HIS A 117 15.07 0.19 -0.75
CA HIS A 117 15.34 1.23 -1.76
C HIS A 117 14.10 1.54 -2.61
N ASP A 118 12.93 1.54 -1.98
CA ASP A 118 11.62 1.80 -2.59
C ASP A 118 10.95 2.99 -1.87
N PRO A 119 11.43 4.23 -2.11
CA PRO A 119 11.13 5.38 -1.28
C PRO A 119 9.66 5.76 -1.29
N VAL A 120 9.17 6.16 -0.11
CA VAL A 120 7.84 6.73 0.10
C VAL A 120 7.96 8.10 0.77
N TRP A 121 6.92 8.93 0.61
CA TRP A 121 6.82 10.19 1.33
C TRP A 121 5.48 10.29 2.06
N PRO A 122 5.49 10.52 3.39
CA PRO A 122 4.26 10.72 4.15
C PRO A 122 3.52 11.97 3.69
N MET A 123 2.25 11.82 3.37
CA MET A 123 1.38 12.87 2.88
C MET A 123 0.24 13.11 3.88
N PRO A 124 -0.24 14.36 4.01
CA PRO A 124 -1.30 14.68 4.95
C PRO A 124 -2.66 14.13 4.49
N MET A 125 -3.52 13.78 5.46
CA MET A 125 -4.90 13.35 5.22
C MET A 125 -5.81 13.79 6.39
N GLY A 126 -7.10 13.47 6.33
CA GLY A 126 -8.06 13.84 7.38
C GLY A 126 -8.38 15.33 7.43
N GLY A 127 -8.82 15.83 8.58
CA GLY A 127 -9.02 17.25 8.86
C GLY A 127 -9.84 18.02 7.81
N THR A 128 -9.24 19.04 7.20
CA THR A 128 -9.87 19.87 6.17
C THR A 128 -10.21 19.13 4.89
N TYR A 129 -9.47 18.07 4.56
CA TYR A 129 -9.73 17.25 3.37
C TYR A 129 -11.04 16.49 3.47
N LYS A 130 -11.46 16.11 4.69
CA LYS A 130 -12.76 15.47 4.93
C LYS A 130 -13.93 16.40 4.58
N LYS A 131 -13.83 17.68 4.95
CA LYS A 131 -14.85 18.68 4.60
C LYS A 131 -14.97 18.89 3.10
N ALA A 132 -13.87 18.75 2.36
CA ALA A 132 -13.87 18.89 0.91
C ALA A 132 -14.62 17.77 0.17
N LEU A 133 -14.96 16.69 0.87
CA LEU A 133 -15.71 15.54 0.34
C LEU A 133 -17.19 15.53 0.77
N GLU A 134 -17.67 16.58 1.43
CA GLU A 134 -19.08 16.68 1.82
C GLU A 134 -19.97 16.76 0.56
N SER A 135 -21.08 16.04 0.59
CA SER A 135 -22.14 16.08 -0.44
C SER A 135 -23.44 16.57 0.18
N SER A 136 -24.28 17.21 -0.61
CA SER A 136 -25.63 17.62 -0.19
C SER A 136 -26.69 16.53 -0.41
N VAL A 137 -26.34 15.47 -1.13
CA VAL A 137 -27.26 14.40 -1.57
C VAL A 137 -26.82 12.99 -1.17
N ALA A 138 -25.59 12.85 -0.66
CA ALA A 138 -25.01 11.59 -0.22
C ALA A 138 -24.15 11.80 1.04
N ASP A 139 -23.64 10.73 1.64
CA ASP A 139 -22.75 10.82 2.79
C ASP A 139 -21.39 11.41 2.39
N LEU A 140 -20.91 11.13 1.18
CA LEU A 140 -19.64 11.61 0.63
C LEU A 140 -19.76 11.91 -0.86
N ALA A 141 -18.91 12.81 -1.37
CA ALA A 141 -18.61 12.93 -2.79
C ALA A 141 -17.34 12.15 -3.13
N ASN A 142 -17.26 11.60 -4.35
CA ASN A 142 -16.07 10.83 -4.76
C ASN A 142 -14.83 11.70 -5.05
N ILE A 143 -15.01 12.99 -5.25
CA ILE A 143 -13.93 14.00 -5.37
C ILE A 143 -14.28 15.25 -4.59
N SER A 144 -13.27 16.10 -4.36
CA SER A 144 -13.51 17.45 -3.82
C SER A 144 -14.16 18.37 -4.86
N TRP A 145 -15.08 19.21 -4.40
CA TRP A 145 -15.64 20.31 -5.17
C TRP A 145 -14.63 21.44 -5.45
N THR A 146 -13.57 21.51 -4.65
CA THR A 146 -12.54 22.55 -4.80
C THR A 146 -11.31 21.98 -5.49
N ALA A 147 -10.63 22.82 -6.27
CA ALA A 147 -9.37 22.44 -6.91
C ALA A 147 -8.25 22.23 -5.89
N GLY A 148 -7.33 21.31 -6.19
CA GLY A 148 -6.12 21.04 -5.41
C GLY A 148 -6.26 19.87 -4.44
N ALA A 149 -5.13 19.48 -3.83
CA ALA A 149 -5.00 18.41 -2.84
C ALA A 149 -5.60 17.05 -3.25
N GLY A 150 -5.64 16.76 -4.55
CA GLY A 150 -6.35 15.57 -5.07
C GLY A 150 -5.87 14.23 -4.48
N ALA A 151 -4.58 14.09 -4.21
CA ALA A 151 -4.04 12.90 -3.56
C ALA A 151 -4.51 12.79 -2.09
N CYS A 152 -4.48 13.91 -1.36
CA CYS A 152 -4.90 13.96 0.05
C CYS A 152 -6.40 13.71 0.22
N THR A 153 -7.23 14.28 -0.66
CA THR A 153 -8.68 14.06 -0.65
C THR A 153 -9.04 12.63 -1.06
N ALA A 154 -8.30 12.03 -2.01
CA ALA A 154 -8.50 10.65 -2.42
C ALA A 154 -8.19 9.67 -1.28
N ALA A 155 -7.06 9.81 -0.61
CA ALA A 155 -6.72 9.02 0.56
C ALA A 155 -7.71 9.23 1.73
N THR A 156 -8.15 10.48 1.95
CA THR A 156 -9.17 10.78 2.97
C THR A 156 -10.52 10.15 2.65
N PHE A 157 -10.89 10.05 1.36
CA PHE A 157 -12.06 9.31 0.92
C PHE A 157 -11.93 7.83 1.30
N LEU A 158 -10.81 7.17 0.99
CA LEU A 158 -10.58 5.76 1.32
C LEU A 158 -10.62 5.50 2.83
N ALA A 159 -10.10 6.43 3.64
CA ALA A 159 -10.12 6.33 5.09
C ALA A 159 -11.53 6.15 5.69
N ALA A 160 -12.57 6.65 5.01
CA ALA A 160 -13.95 6.47 5.45
C ALA A 160 -14.42 5.00 5.36
N PHE A 161 -13.75 4.17 4.59
CA PHE A 161 -14.07 2.76 4.34
C PHE A 161 -13.04 1.80 4.93
N ALA A 162 -11.94 2.32 5.46
CA ALA A 162 -10.87 1.52 6.05
C ALA A 162 -11.37 0.69 7.25
N PRO A 163 -10.87 -0.54 7.45
CA PRO A 163 -11.18 -1.34 8.63
C PRO A 163 -10.71 -0.65 9.91
N LYS A 164 -11.29 -1.03 11.06
CA LYS A 164 -10.92 -0.47 12.37
C LYS A 164 -9.59 -1.06 12.89
N CYS A 165 -8.53 -0.84 12.16
CA CYS A 165 -7.16 -1.19 12.51
C CYS A 165 -6.21 -0.13 11.92
N PRO A 166 -4.90 -0.12 12.27
CA PRO A 166 -3.92 0.68 11.55
C PRO A 166 -4.04 0.44 10.04
N TRP A 167 -4.21 1.52 9.30
CA TRP A 167 -4.39 1.46 7.85
C TRP A 167 -3.47 2.44 7.15
N ALA A 168 -2.92 2.01 6.01
CA ALA A 168 -2.10 2.85 5.15
C ALA A 168 -2.52 2.69 3.69
N HIS A 169 -2.52 3.79 2.95
CA HIS A 169 -2.65 3.83 1.50
C HIS A 169 -1.31 4.20 0.86
N LEU A 170 -0.88 3.41 -0.14
CA LEU A 170 0.28 3.70 -0.97
C LEU A 170 -0.19 4.11 -2.37
N ASP A 171 -0.10 5.41 -2.67
CA ASP A 171 -0.35 5.92 -4.02
C ASP A 171 0.91 5.78 -4.87
N VAL A 172 0.87 4.82 -5.77
CA VAL A 172 1.99 4.45 -6.65
C VAL A 172 1.80 4.92 -8.09
N ALA A 173 0.93 5.90 -8.32
CA ALA A 173 0.63 6.41 -9.65
C ALA A 173 1.89 6.82 -10.42
N GLY A 174 2.85 7.46 -9.75
CA GLY A 174 4.12 7.87 -10.36
C GLY A 174 5.14 6.74 -10.50
N THR A 175 5.11 5.76 -9.61
CA THR A 175 6.19 4.77 -9.47
C THR A 175 5.88 3.40 -10.07
N ALA A 176 4.61 3.12 -10.40
CA ALA A 176 4.16 1.82 -10.91
C ALA A 176 4.68 1.47 -12.32
N GLN A 177 5.06 2.47 -13.10
CA GLN A 177 5.58 2.30 -14.46
C GLN A 177 6.96 2.94 -14.59
N ALA A 178 7.82 2.32 -15.37
CA ALA A 178 9.13 2.89 -15.67
C ALA A 178 8.99 4.21 -16.46
N ALA A 179 9.81 5.20 -16.11
CA ALA A 179 9.79 6.51 -16.75
C ALA A 179 9.99 6.43 -18.28
N GLY A 180 9.30 7.30 -19.04
CA GLY A 180 9.44 7.42 -20.48
C GLY A 180 8.57 6.49 -21.32
N GLY A 181 7.61 5.76 -20.73
CA GLY A 181 6.59 5.00 -21.48
C GLY A 181 7.08 3.80 -22.29
N LYS A 182 8.37 3.47 -22.22
CA LYS A 182 9.00 2.34 -22.92
C LYS A 182 9.28 1.12 -22.04
N GLY A 183 9.01 1.23 -20.75
CA GLY A 183 9.19 0.17 -19.76
C GLY A 183 7.87 -0.47 -19.34
N GLY A 184 7.94 -1.69 -18.85
CA GLY A 184 6.82 -2.37 -18.19
C GLY A 184 6.57 -1.83 -16.78
N GLY A 185 5.77 -2.54 -16.01
CA GLY A 185 5.57 -2.25 -14.59
C GLY A 185 6.88 -2.40 -13.80
N THR A 186 7.09 -1.55 -12.81
CA THR A 186 8.27 -1.55 -11.94
C THR A 186 8.21 -2.59 -10.84
N ALA A 187 7.01 -3.19 -10.63
CA ALA A 187 6.66 -4.02 -9.47
C ALA A 187 6.65 -3.26 -8.13
N ARG A 188 6.88 -1.95 -8.11
CA ARG A 188 6.77 -1.16 -6.88
C ARG A 188 5.31 -1.12 -6.38
N PRO A 189 5.05 -1.16 -5.08
CA PRO A 189 5.99 -1.20 -3.96
C PRO A 189 6.21 -2.62 -3.38
N LEU A 190 6.34 -3.67 -4.23
CA LEU A 190 6.55 -5.04 -3.76
C LEU A 190 7.78 -5.18 -2.84
N PRO A 191 8.96 -4.58 -3.16
CA PRO A 191 10.13 -4.66 -2.27
C PRO A 191 9.84 -4.11 -0.87
N LEU A 192 9.21 -2.93 -0.78
CA LEU A 192 8.79 -2.33 0.48
C LEU A 192 7.86 -3.24 1.27
N LEU A 193 6.82 -3.80 0.62
CA LEU A 193 5.85 -4.68 1.29
C LEU A 193 6.51 -5.94 1.84
N LEU A 194 7.47 -6.51 1.12
CA LEU A 194 8.21 -7.70 1.56
C LEU A 194 9.12 -7.39 2.74
N GLU A 195 9.88 -6.28 2.69
CA GLU A 195 10.70 -5.84 3.82
C GLU A 195 9.86 -5.58 5.07
N TRP A 196 8.69 -4.94 4.91
CA TRP A 196 7.76 -4.73 6.01
C TRP A 196 7.24 -6.06 6.59
N LEU A 197 6.83 -7.01 5.75
CA LEU A 197 6.39 -8.34 6.19
C LEU A 197 7.51 -9.10 6.91
N LEU A 198 8.75 -9.04 6.39
CA LEU A 198 9.92 -9.66 7.01
C LEU A 198 10.24 -9.06 8.37
N SER A 199 10.07 -7.75 8.54
CA SER A 199 10.31 -7.07 9.82
C SER A 199 9.32 -7.48 10.93
N ARG A 200 8.13 -7.96 10.55
CA ARG A 200 7.12 -8.48 11.48
C ARG A 200 7.38 -9.93 11.90
N ALA A 201 8.07 -10.69 11.05
CA ALA A 201 8.36 -12.08 11.36
C ALA A 201 9.31 -12.17 12.56
N PRO A 202 9.10 -13.11 13.50
CA PRO A 202 10.02 -13.29 14.62
C PRO A 202 11.41 -13.60 14.07
N ALA A 203 12.43 -12.86 14.57
CA ALA A 203 13.80 -13.03 14.14
C ALA A 203 14.19 -14.52 14.14
N PRO A 204 14.84 -15.05 13.08
CA PRO A 204 15.25 -16.43 13.05
C PRO A 204 16.16 -16.69 14.26
N LYS A 205 15.84 -17.73 15.05
CA LYS A 205 16.72 -18.15 16.15
C LYS A 205 18.06 -18.52 15.53
N VAL A 206 19.03 -17.62 15.61
CA VAL A 206 20.41 -17.92 15.21
C VAL A 206 20.89 -19.07 16.06
N SER A 207 20.92 -20.28 15.51
CA SER A 207 21.59 -21.42 16.14
C SER A 207 23.06 -21.04 16.28
N LYS A 208 23.53 -20.97 17.53
CA LYS A 208 24.95 -20.72 17.81
C LYS A 208 25.76 -21.75 17.02
N VAL A 209 26.43 -21.32 15.98
CA VAL A 209 27.43 -22.16 15.28
C VAL A 209 28.44 -22.54 16.33
N LYS A 210 28.52 -23.85 16.66
CA LYS A 210 29.60 -24.38 17.49
C LYS A 210 30.90 -24.17 16.74
N THR A 211 31.69 -23.20 17.17
CA THR A 211 33.08 -23.07 16.72
C THR A 211 33.86 -24.26 17.25
N GLU A 212 34.06 -25.28 16.44
CA GLU A 212 35.01 -26.33 16.73
C GLU A 212 36.44 -25.70 16.75
N LYS A 213 37.03 -25.76 17.94
CA LYS A 213 38.43 -25.36 18.13
C LYS A 213 39.31 -26.30 17.31
N VAL A 214 39.85 -25.82 16.20
CA VAL A 214 40.92 -26.51 15.48
C VAL A 214 42.13 -26.59 16.40
N LYS A 215 42.45 -27.79 16.90
CA LYS A 215 43.70 -28.05 17.64
C LYS A 215 44.87 -27.96 16.67
N ALA A 216 45.67 -26.91 16.81
CA ALA A 216 46.96 -26.82 16.15
C ALA A 216 47.91 -27.86 16.73
N THR A 217 48.24 -28.90 15.96
CA THR A 217 49.36 -29.83 16.25
C THR A 217 50.65 -29.26 15.73
N SER A 218 51.41 -28.62 16.60
CA SER A 218 52.82 -28.30 16.33
C SER A 218 53.67 -29.56 16.53
N LYS A 219 54.19 -30.11 15.47
CA LYS A 219 55.32 -31.06 15.52
C LYS A 219 56.56 -30.34 15.07
N THR A 220 57.35 -29.86 16.02
CA THR A 220 58.72 -29.44 15.84
C THR A 220 59.56 -30.72 15.77
N LYS A 221 60.23 -30.99 14.62
CA LYS A 221 61.31 -31.93 14.53
C LYS A 221 62.63 -31.15 14.43
N THR A 222 63.34 -31.13 15.54
CA THR A 222 64.74 -30.77 15.61
C THR A 222 65.56 -31.93 15.05
N THR A 223 66.41 -31.68 14.09
CA THR A 223 67.55 -32.59 13.73
C THR A 223 68.83 -31.75 13.59
N ALA A 224 69.68 -32.01 14.54
CA ALA A 224 71.05 -31.56 14.50
C ALA A 224 71.92 -32.49 13.56
N LYS A 225 72.68 -31.90 12.72
CA LYS A 225 74.14 -32.12 12.46
C LYS A 225 74.60 -31.21 11.36
#